data_0c8f56daf48952bd7de7ef37e105e5cb
#
_entry.id   0c8f56daf48952bd7de7ef37e105e5cb
#
_cell.length_a   1.000
_cell.length_b   1.000
_cell.length_c   1.000
_cell.angle_alpha   90.00
_cell.angle_beta   90.00
_cell.angle_gamma   90.00
#
_symmetry.space_group_name_H-M   'P 1'
#
loop_
_entity.id
_entity.type
_entity.pdbx_description
1 polymer ?
#
loop_
_entity_poly.entity_id
_entity_poly.type
_entity_poly.pdbx_seq_one_letter_code
_entity_poly.pdbx_strand_id
1 'polypeptide(L)'
;RDCLLSRGLGDVYKRQLESHPAVGRVFYAGLESHPQHRTAQRLFRSGSWLLSFELRDSSDCLPFLNRLSLPIKSTGLGDTRTLIIPVAPTIFWEAGAEVRASMGIADGLVRVAVGLEDPADLLGDFRQALGG
;
A
#
# COMPACT_ATOMS: atom_id res chain seq x y z
N ARG A 1 20.23 -0.97 14.82
CA ARG A 1 19.98 -2.08 13.87
C ARG A 1 19.18 -1.50 12.74
N ASP A 2 19.87 -1.20 11.63
CA ASP A 2 19.23 -0.76 10.40
C ASP A 2 18.29 -1.87 9.94
N CYS A 3 17.02 -1.55 9.86
CA CYS A 3 16.06 -2.45 9.23
C CYS A 3 16.39 -2.48 7.74
N LEU A 4 17.23 -3.43 7.32
CA LEU A 4 17.66 -3.66 5.94
C LEU A 4 16.46 -3.84 4.99
N LEU A 5 15.31 -4.23 5.53
CA LEU A 5 14.06 -4.43 4.83
C LEU A 5 13.45 -3.12 4.34
N SER A 6 13.64 -1.99 5.04
CA SER A 6 13.05 -0.71 4.64
C SER A 6 13.72 -0.07 3.42
N ARG A 7 15.00 -0.40 3.13
CA ARG A 7 15.72 0.14 1.97
C ARG A 7 15.41 -0.59 0.66
N GLY A 8 15.21 -1.91 0.71
CA GLY A 8 14.93 -2.71 -0.49
C GLY A 8 13.45 -2.77 -0.87
N LEU A 9 12.57 -2.83 0.12
CA LEU A 9 11.12 -2.92 -0.07
C LEU A 9 10.53 -1.68 -0.74
N GLY A 10 10.89 -0.48 -0.27
CA GLY A 10 10.40 0.76 -0.84
C GLY A 10 10.62 0.85 -2.36
N ASP A 11 11.82 0.53 -2.83
CA ASP A 11 12.19 0.69 -4.24
C ASP A 11 11.57 -0.37 -5.17
N VAL A 12 11.37 -1.59 -4.70
CA VAL A 12 10.85 -2.69 -5.51
C VAL A 12 9.31 -2.62 -5.60
N TYR A 13 8.61 -2.39 -4.50
CA TYR A 13 7.16 -2.15 -4.50
C TYR A 13 6.77 -0.93 -5.34
N LYS A 14 7.55 0.11 -5.21
CA LYS A 14 7.50 1.37 -5.87
C LYS A 14 7.29 1.22 -7.39
N ARG A 15 8.25 0.57 -8.04
CA ARG A 15 8.27 0.45 -9.51
C ARG A 15 7.21 -0.53 -10.02
N GLN A 16 6.95 -1.61 -9.28
CA GLN A 16 6.01 -2.62 -9.73
C GLN A 16 4.56 -2.19 -9.55
N LEU A 17 4.20 -1.55 -8.43
CA LEU A 17 2.85 -1.04 -8.23
C LEU A 17 2.56 0.17 -9.13
N GLU A 18 3.48 1.14 -9.24
CA GLU A 18 3.28 2.30 -10.12
C GLU A 18 3.13 1.94 -11.60
N SER A 19 3.85 0.92 -12.05
CA SER A 19 3.80 0.49 -13.46
C SER A 19 2.68 -0.50 -13.76
N HIS A 20 1.98 -1.01 -12.74
CA HIS A 20 0.97 -2.03 -12.94
C HIS A 20 -0.33 -1.42 -13.51
N PRO A 21 -0.91 -1.97 -14.61
CA PRO A 21 -2.08 -1.39 -15.26
C PRO A 21 -3.33 -1.34 -14.37
N ALA A 22 -3.48 -2.25 -13.40
CA ALA A 22 -4.59 -2.26 -12.45
C ALA A 22 -4.45 -1.19 -11.34
N VAL A 23 -3.27 -0.58 -11.18
CA VAL A 23 -2.99 0.44 -10.15
C VAL A 23 -3.11 1.83 -10.76
N GLY A 24 -3.86 2.71 -10.10
CA GLY A 24 -4.06 4.10 -10.52
C GLY A 24 -3.02 5.04 -9.94
N ARG A 25 -2.84 5.00 -8.62
CA ARG A 25 -1.92 5.87 -7.87
C ARG A 25 -1.27 5.11 -6.73
N VAL A 26 -0.04 5.48 -6.40
CA VAL A 26 0.69 4.98 -5.23
C VAL A 26 1.05 6.15 -4.32
N PHE A 27 0.73 6.03 -3.03
CA PHE A 27 1.03 7.02 -2.00
C PHE A 27 2.15 6.47 -1.12
N TYR A 28 3.35 6.91 -1.39
CA TYR A 28 4.53 6.53 -0.63
C TYR A 28 5.56 7.65 -0.67
N ALA A 29 5.91 8.20 0.48
CA ALA A 29 6.81 9.35 0.57
C ALA A 29 8.25 9.08 0.08
N GLY A 30 8.64 7.83 -0.03
CA GLY A 30 9.90 7.40 -0.66
C GLY A 30 9.91 7.50 -2.19
N LEU A 31 8.76 7.73 -2.84
CA LEU A 31 8.66 7.95 -4.29
C LEU A 31 9.05 9.37 -4.67
N GLU A 32 9.84 9.54 -5.73
CA GLU A 32 10.16 10.86 -6.29
C GLU A 32 8.92 11.61 -6.79
N SER A 33 7.90 10.86 -7.24
CA SER A 33 6.60 11.37 -7.66
C SER A 33 5.73 11.89 -6.50
N HIS A 34 6.08 11.56 -5.24
CA HIS A 34 5.31 12.00 -4.09
C HIS A 34 5.57 13.47 -3.76
N PRO A 35 4.55 14.32 -3.55
CA PRO A 35 4.72 15.76 -3.32
C PRO A 35 5.65 16.10 -2.14
N GLN A 36 5.71 15.24 -1.14
CA GLN A 36 6.51 15.43 0.08
C GLN A 36 7.82 14.62 0.09
N HIS A 37 8.25 14.09 -1.06
CA HIS A 37 9.46 13.27 -1.16
C HIS A 37 10.70 13.95 -0.56
N ARG A 38 10.95 15.20 -0.93
CA ARG A 38 12.10 15.99 -0.41
C ARG A 38 12.02 16.20 1.09
N THR A 39 10.82 16.42 1.63
CA THR A 39 10.61 16.55 3.07
C THR A 39 10.90 15.24 3.78
N ALA A 40 10.42 14.13 3.23
CA ALA A 40 10.67 12.80 3.78
C ALA A 40 12.18 12.46 3.79
N GLN A 41 12.90 12.73 2.70
CA GLN A 41 14.35 12.52 2.63
C GLN A 41 15.13 13.34 3.67
N ARG A 42 14.66 14.55 3.98
CA ARG A 42 15.31 15.41 4.99
C ARG A 42 15.05 14.95 6.43
N LEU A 43 13.84 14.42 6.69
CA LEU A 43 13.42 14.09 8.05
C LEU A 43 13.69 12.64 8.44
N PHE A 44 13.71 11.73 7.47
CA PHE A 44 13.81 10.29 7.71
C PHE A 44 15.04 9.69 7.04
N ARG A 45 15.68 8.74 7.72
CA ARG A 45 16.86 8.01 7.20
C ARG A 45 16.50 6.98 6.12
N SER A 46 15.25 6.50 6.13
CA SER A 46 14.75 5.49 5.20
C SER A 46 13.28 5.75 4.88
N GLY A 47 12.77 5.09 3.84
CA GLY A 47 11.36 5.11 3.52
C GLY A 47 10.49 4.51 4.64
N SER A 48 9.21 4.80 4.59
CA SER A 48 8.21 4.25 5.51
C SER A 48 7.95 2.77 5.24
N TRP A 49 7.51 2.05 6.25
CA TRP A 49 6.91 0.71 6.14
C TRP A 49 5.41 0.77 5.81
N LEU A 50 4.85 1.96 5.73
CA LEU A 50 3.44 2.20 5.40
C LEU A 50 3.34 2.78 3.98
N LEU A 51 2.52 2.17 3.16
CA LEU A 51 2.18 2.65 1.82
C LEU A 51 0.68 2.48 1.55
N SER A 52 0.16 3.23 0.61
CA SER A 52 -1.19 3.05 0.09
C SER A 52 -1.19 3.13 -1.43
N PHE A 53 -2.14 2.47 -2.06
CA PHE A 53 -2.35 2.59 -3.50
C PHE A 53 -3.83 2.47 -3.84
N GLU A 54 -4.21 3.02 -4.98
CA GLU A 54 -5.57 2.98 -5.51
C GLU A 54 -5.65 1.97 -6.65
N LEU A 55 -6.59 1.03 -6.57
CA LEU A 55 -6.98 0.23 -7.73
C LEU A 55 -7.83 1.09 -8.67
N ARG A 56 -7.57 0.99 -9.99
CA ARG A 56 -8.35 1.71 -11.01
C ARG A 56 -9.81 1.29 -11.02
N ASP A 57 -10.05 0.00 -10.82
CA ASP A 57 -11.38 -0.55 -10.63
C ASP A 57 -11.62 -0.80 -9.14
N SER A 58 -12.43 0.04 -8.52
CA SER A 58 -12.77 -0.08 -7.10
C SER A 58 -13.55 -1.36 -6.79
N SER A 59 -14.26 -1.92 -7.76
CA SER A 59 -14.99 -3.19 -7.60
C SER A 59 -14.05 -4.40 -7.41
N ASP A 60 -12.80 -4.31 -7.87
CA ASP A 60 -11.78 -5.35 -7.67
C ASP A 60 -11.09 -5.29 -6.29
N CYS A 61 -11.39 -4.30 -5.47
CA CYS A 61 -10.69 -4.10 -4.19
C CYS A 61 -10.80 -5.30 -3.26
N LEU A 62 -12.00 -5.79 -2.98
CA LEU A 62 -12.20 -6.99 -2.16
C LEU A 62 -11.75 -8.28 -2.84
N PRO A 63 -12.06 -8.53 -4.13
CA PRO A 63 -11.50 -9.65 -4.87
C PRO A 63 -9.97 -9.69 -4.84
N PHE A 64 -9.31 -8.55 -5.06
CA PHE A 64 -7.85 -8.42 -4.96
C PHE A 64 -7.33 -8.88 -3.59
N LEU A 65 -7.90 -8.34 -2.49
CA LEU A 65 -7.50 -8.74 -1.14
C LEU A 65 -7.72 -10.25 -0.89
N ASN A 66 -8.73 -10.83 -1.49
CA ASN A 66 -9.04 -12.26 -1.34
C ASN A 66 -8.08 -13.18 -2.12
N ARG A 67 -7.42 -12.66 -3.15
CA ARG A 67 -6.39 -13.39 -3.89
C ARG A 67 -5.02 -13.39 -3.19
N LEU A 68 -4.81 -12.49 -2.23
CA LEU A 68 -3.56 -12.44 -1.45
C LEU A 68 -3.47 -13.59 -0.44
N SER A 69 -2.29 -14.18 -0.34
CA SER A 69 -1.99 -15.31 0.55
C SER A 69 -1.16 -14.93 1.77
N LEU A 70 -0.22 -13.98 1.64
CA LEU A 70 0.71 -13.61 2.71
C LEU A 70 0.17 -12.51 3.62
N PRO A 71 -0.36 -11.36 3.14
CA PRO A 71 -0.83 -10.31 4.00
C PRO A 71 -2.07 -10.68 4.78
N ILE A 72 -2.11 -10.26 6.04
CA ILE A 72 -3.28 -10.40 6.90
C ILE A 72 -4.22 -9.22 6.70
N LYS A 73 -5.51 -9.49 6.53
CA LYS A 73 -6.56 -8.47 6.49
C LYS A 73 -6.81 -7.95 7.90
N SER A 74 -6.20 -6.82 8.23
CA SER A 74 -6.28 -6.21 9.56
C SER A 74 -6.06 -4.71 9.51
N THR A 75 -6.73 -4.00 10.41
CA THR A 75 -6.59 -2.55 10.60
C THR A 75 -5.35 -2.14 11.39
N GLY A 76 -4.61 -3.10 11.94
CA GLY A 76 -3.39 -2.86 12.72
C GLY A 76 -2.28 -2.17 11.94
N LEU A 77 -1.26 -1.73 12.67
CA LEU A 77 -0.04 -1.11 12.15
C LEU A 77 1.16 -1.61 12.95
N GLY A 78 2.29 -1.82 12.27
CA GLY A 78 3.55 -2.13 12.96
C GLY A 78 3.67 -3.56 13.47
N ASP A 79 3.01 -4.51 12.83
CA ASP A 79 3.13 -5.94 13.11
C ASP A 79 4.38 -6.52 12.40
N THR A 80 4.83 -7.70 12.85
CA THR A 80 5.87 -8.48 12.16
C THR A 80 5.36 -9.05 10.82
N ARG A 81 4.06 -9.16 10.65
CA ARG A 81 3.38 -9.60 9.43
C ARG A 81 2.84 -8.40 8.66
N THR A 82 2.83 -8.50 7.35
CA THR A 82 2.20 -7.50 6.50
C THR A 82 0.69 -7.49 6.72
N LEU A 83 0.17 -6.30 7.02
CA LEU A 83 -1.25 -6.04 7.22
C LEU A 83 -1.79 -5.22 6.07
N ILE A 84 -2.98 -5.56 5.60
CA ILE A 84 -3.62 -4.91 4.45
C ILE A 84 -5.11 -4.71 4.69
N ILE A 85 -5.62 -3.53 4.29
CA ILE A 85 -7.06 -3.23 4.36
C ILE A 85 -7.52 -2.40 3.17
N PRO A 86 -8.77 -2.58 2.73
CA PRO A 86 -9.47 -1.61 1.90
C PRO A 86 -9.95 -0.46 2.80
N VAL A 87 -9.53 0.77 2.51
CA VAL A 87 -9.72 1.91 3.44
C VAL A 87 -11.18 2.35 3.53
N ALA A 88 -11.83 2.52 2.39
CA ALA A 88 -13.20 3.07 2.34
C ALA A 88 -14.24 2.17 3.04
N PRO A 89 -14.30 0.85 2.79
CA PRO A 89 -15.32 -0.02 3.41
C PRO A 89 -14.97 -0.46 4.83
N THR A 90 -13.84 -0.04 5.40
CA THR A 90 -13.41 -0.42 6.75
C THR A 90 -13.34 0.78 7.67
N ILE A 91 -12.19 1.43 7.78
CA ILE A 91 -11.95 2.50 8.77
C ILE A 91 -12.68 3.81 8.45
N PHE A 92 -13.16 4.01 7.22
CA PHE A 92 -13.92 5.20 6.81
C PHE A 92 -15.35 4.89 6.34
N TRP A 93 -15.87 3.73 6.68
CA TRP A 93 -17.22 3.33 6.30
C TRP A 93 -18.28 4.31 6.85
N GLU A 94 -18.20 4.65 8.13
CA GLU A 94 -19.17 5.52 8.81
C GLU A 94 -19.13 6.98 8.34
N ALA A 95 -18.02 7.42 7.76
CA ALA A 95 -17.87 8.79 7.27
C ALA A 95 -18.79 9.10 6.07
N GLY A 96 -19.21 8.09 5.32
CA GLY A 96 -20.00 8.26 4.10
C GLY A 96 -19.18 8.69 2.89
N ALA A 97 -19.73 8.54 1.70
CA ALA A 97 -19.03 8.72 0.43
C ALA A 97 -18.57 10.17 0.20
N GLU A 98 -19.39 11.16 0.55
CA GLU A 98 -19.07 12.58 0.37
C GLU A 98 -17.87 13.01 1.22
N VAL A 99 -17.86 12.60 2.50
CA VAL A 99 -16.75 12.91 3.41
C VAL A 99 -15.48 12.21 2.95
N ARG A 100 -15.56 10.94 2.56
CA ARG A 100 -14.39 10.23 1.98
C ARG A 100 -13.83 10.96 0.76
N ALA A 101 -14.70 11.37 -0.17
CA ALA A 101 -14.28 12.10 -1.37
C ALA A 101 -13.60 13.44 -1.01
N SER A 102 -14.12 14.19 -0.05
CA SER A 102 -13.50 15.44 0.42
C SER A 102 -12.12 15.23 1.08
N MET A 103 -11.89 14.05 1.65
CA MET A 103 -10.61 13.64 2.23
C MET A 103 -9.64 13.04 1.21
N GLY A 104 -10.05 12.88 -0.06
CA GLY A 104 -9.25 12.24 -1.10
C GLY A 104 -9.16 10.72 -0.96
N ILE A 105 -10.12 10.10 -0.26
CA ILE A 105 -10.19 8.64 -0.07
C ILE A 105 -11.06 8.04 -1.17
N ALA A 106 -10.42 7.45 -2.16
CA ALA A 106 -11.09 6.71 -3.23
C ALA A 106 -11.62 5.35 -2.73
N ASP A 107 -12.68 4.85 -3.35
CA ASP A 107 -13.26 3.55 -2.99
C ASP A 107 -12.31 2.37 -3.26
N GLY A 108 -11.38 2.52 -4.22
CA GLY A 108 -10.33 1.55 -4.51
C GLY A 108 -9.04 1.70 -3.68
N LEU A 109 -9.03 2.57 -2.66
CA LEU A 109 -7.84 2.81 -1.84
C LEU A 109 -7.56 1.63 -0.92
N VAL A 110 -6.35 1.09 -1.02
CA VAL A 110 -5.80 0.02 -0.18
C VAL A 110 -4.62 0.55 0.63
N ARG A 111 -4.59 0.27 1.93
CA ARG A 111 -3.46 0.57 2.81
C ARG A 111 -2.71 -0.70 3.15
N VAL A 112 -1.38 -0.65 3.07
CA VAL A 112 -0.47 -1.73 3.39
C VAL A 112 0.51 -1.29 4.48
N ALA A 113 0.54 -2.01 5.58
CA ALA A 113 1.59 -1.91 6.60
C ALA A 113 2.53 -3.11 6.42
N VAL A 114 3.71 -2.87 5.87
CA VAL A 114 4.65 -3.91 5.48
C VAL A 114 5.31 -4.54 6.71
N GLY A 115 5.32 -5.87 6.79
CA GLY A 115 5.95 -6.66 7.84
C GLY A 115 7.38 -7.08 7.50
N LEU A 116 7.78 -8.24 8.03
CA LEU A 116 9.14 -8.77 7.94
C LEU A 116 9.26 -9.95 6.96
N GLU A 117 8.23 -10.21 6.14
CA GLU A 117 8.27 -11.27 5.13
C GLU A 117 9.35 -10.99 4.09
N ASP A 118 9.80 -12.04 3.40
CA ASP A 118 10.74 -11.89 2.28
C ASP A 118 10.13 -10.96 1.22
N PRO A 119 10.86 -9.92 0.78
CA PRO A 119 10.36 -8.97 -0.21
C PRO A 119 9.95 -9.60 -1.54
N ALA A 120 10.68 -10.62 -1.99
CA ALA A 120 10.38 -11.27 -3.26
C ALA A 120 9.08 -12.07 -3.19
N ASP A 121 8.84 -12.74 -2.07
CA ASP A 121 7.61 -13.51 -1.84
C ASP A 121 6.40 -12.58 -1.77
N LEU A 122 6.51 -11.49 -1.04
CA LEU A 122 5.43 -10.51 -0.90
C LEU A 122 5.11 -9.84 -2.23
N LEU A 123 6.13 -9.51 -3.04
CA LEU A 123 5.94 -8.97 -4.40
C LEU A 123 5.30 -9.98 -5.35
N GLY A 124 5.71 -11.23 -5.27
CA GLY A 124 5.11 -12.32 -6.04
C GLY A 124 3.61 -12.45 -5.73
N ASP A 125 3.26 -12.38 -4.44
CA ASP A 125 1.87 -12.47 -3.98
C ASP A 125 1.04 -11.27 -4.48
N PHE A 126 1.55 -10.04 -4.39
CA PHE A 126 0.89 -8.86 -4.94
C PHE A 126 0.70 -8.94 -6.44
N ARG A 127 1.73 -9.37 -7.17
CA ARG A 127 1.67 -9.50 -8.64
C ARG A 127 0.58 -10.49 -9.06
N GLN A 128 0.56 -11.71 -8.49
CA GLN A 128 -0.45 -12.69 -8.83
C GLN A 128 -1.87 -12.22 -8.47
N ALA A 129 -2.01 -11.49 -7.35
CA ALA A 129 -3.31 -10.96 -6.92
C ALA A 129 -3.82 -9.82 -7.81
N LEU A 130 -2.93 -9.05 -8.44
CA LEU A 130 -3.26 -7.99 -9.40
C LEU A 130 -3.54 -8.51 -10.82
N GLY A 131 -3.36 -9.81 -11.08
CA GLY A 131 -3.66 -10.42 -12.39
C GLY A 131 -2.44 -10.65 -13.28
N GLY A 132 -1.25 -10.74 -12.68
CA GLY A 132 -0.01 -11.11 -13.37
C GLY A 132 0.83 -9.92 -13.80
#